data_000dd5c66e379f0be490342f32f2330b
#
_entry.id   000dd5c66e379f0be490342f32f2330b
#
_cell.length_a   1.000
_cell.length_b   1.000
_cell.length_c   1.000
_cell.angle_alpha   90.00
_cell.angle_beta   90.00
_cell.angle_gamma   90.00
#
_symmetry.space_group_name_H-M   'P 1'
#
loop_
_entity.id
_entity.type
_entity.pdbx_description
1 polymer ?
#
loop_
_entity_poly.entity_id
_entity_poly.type
_entity_poly.pdbx_seq_one_letter_code
_entity_poly.pdbx_strand_id
1 'polypeptide(L)'
;MNKIIGIAFFTVSFSVGATVSAAGQAAQIDPLGYTISTPHPIDPAAGTTNPSALATQRQNPYLGSVPSGKATDEVIALSLPQAIALGLRYNLGLIESNQSSADGRAQRLRALSALLPELSLEGRQGVADQSLKEFGLRLPSIAGFPGLPATSGSFGFQDSRISMTQSIYNSLLRNRYQAERKAEQASALSAADARDVVVYAVGASYLQVVAAVARVETARAQLASARELDQQTEDRVSAQLSPEIDSLRAQVQKHTVEQQVTNASNDLEKAKLTLARITGLPIDQKFTATDAAEYREVTGLTEKSAIGHAREFRADMRSAAASVREAEYRLRSEKGQRLPALSFRADYGGAGVNVGAFSQVYTVGGQVSLPLYTGGRIRADIDQAQSNLTRRQAEYEDLEGRIVYDVRVAWLDMQASDSSVKVAESNRALADRALTQSQDRYLNGVANYLEVLRAEEAVTEAAENYIRSLYSFNVAKMALARAMGSAESEIQDFFGGK
;
A
#
# COMPACT_ATOMS: atom_id res chain seq x y z
N MET A 1 66.66 -29.76 3.09
CA MET A 1 65.52 -30.25 3.90
C MET A 1 64.27 -29.62 3.31
N ASN A 2 63.56 -30.45 2.53
CA ASN A 2 62.33 -30.07 1.78
C ASN A 2 61.18 -29.76 2.68
N LYS A 3 60.41 -28.68 2.41
CA LYS A 3 58.98 -28.63 2.71
C LYS A 3 58.24 -27.98 1.53
N ILE A 4 57.54 -28.84 0.79
CA ILE A 4 56.56 -28.58 -0.24
C ILE A 4 55.29 -28.07 0.45
N ILE A 5 54.80 -26.89 0.07
CA ILE A 5 53.45 -26.43 0.45
C ILE A 5 52.58 -26.61 -0.78
N GLY A 6 51.68 -27.61 -0.68
CA GLY A 6 50.66 -27.89 -1.70
C GLY A 6 49.53 -26.87 -1.67
N ILE A 7 49.21 -26.30 -2.82
CA ILE A 7 48.03 -25.46 -3.05
C ILE A 7 46.89 -26.41 -3.45
N ALA A 8 45.90 -26.52 -2.60
CA ALA A 8 44.69 -27.26 -2.87
C ALA A 8 43.73 -26.42 -3.72
N PHE A 9 43.45 -26.86 -4.93
CA PHE A 9 42.35 -26.38 -5.78
C PHE A 9 41.06 -26.94 -5.26
N PHE A 10 40.17 -26.09 -4.77
CA PHE A 10 38.76 -26.44 -4.48
C PHE A 10 37.95 -26.27 -5.78
N THR A 11 37.60 -27.35 -6.42
CA THR A 11 36.58 -27.40 -7.48
C THR A 11 35.22 -27.58 -6.83
N VAL A 12 34.39 -26.53 -6.87
CA VAL A 12 32.98 -26.60 -6.48
C VAL A 12 32.16 -27.06 -7.68
N SER A 13 31.71 -28.31 -7.63
CA SER A 13 30.76 -28.84 -8.59
C SER A 13 29.35 -28.43 -8.21
N PHE A 14 28.70 -27.62 -9.03
CA PHE A 14 27.27 -27.31 -8.94
C PHE A 14 26.49 -28.41 -9.69
N SER A 15 25.79 -29.28 -8.97
CA SER A 15 24.77 -30.16 -9.53
C SER A 15 23.42 -29.45 -9.58
N VAL A 16 22.99 -29.13 -10.78
CA VAL A 16 21.62 -28.63 -11.04
C VAL A 16 20.70 -29.83 -11.09
N GLY A 17 19.92 -30.03 -10.03
CA GLY A 17 18.79 -30.95 -10.01
C GLY A 17 17.53 -30.23 -10.50
N ALA A 18 17.15 -30.45 -11.74
CA ALA A 18 15.86 -30.01 -12.28
C ALA A 18 14.78 -31.01 -11.90
N THR A 19 13.88 -30.64 -10.98
CA THR A 19 12.58 -31.32 -10.85
C THR A 19 11.53 -30.44 -11.50
N VAL A 20 11.10 -30.84 -12.67
CA VAL A 20 9.90 -30.32 -13.35
C VAL A 20 8.71 -30.95 -12.63
N SER A 21 7.87 -30.11 -12.00
CA SER A 21 6.53 -30.50 -11.59
C SER A 21 5.54 -29.55 -12.27
N ALA A 22 4.90 -30.08 -13.30
CA ALA A 22 3.81 -29.45 -14.01
C ALA A 22 2.53 -29.60 -13.18
N ALA A 23 1.92 -28.50 -12.75
CA ALA A 23 0.49 -28.42 -12.51
C ALA A 23 0.08 -26.97 -12.76
N GLY A 24 -0.46 -26.76 -13.96
CA GLY A 24 -1.08 -25.49 -14.33
C GLY A 24 -2.40 -25.31 -13.61
N GLN A 25 -2.55 -24.21 -12.92
CA GLN A 25 -3.80 -23.50 -12.75
C GLN A 25 -3.44 -22.02 -12.74
N ALA A 26 -3.79 -21.35 -13.83
CA ALA A 26 -3.74 -19.90 -13.93
C ALA A 26 -4.76 -19.32 -12.93
N ALA A 27 -4.30 -18.88 -11.78
CA ALA A 27 -5.06 -18.00 -10.92
C ALA A 27 -5.11 -16.64 -11.60
N GLN A 28 -6.29 -16.26 -12.08
CA GLN A 28 -6.57 -14.87 -12.43
C GLN A 28 -6.38 -14.02 -11.15
N ILE A 29 -5.32 -13.24 -11.13
CA ILE A 29 -5.05 -12.25 -10.09
C ILE A 29 -5.91 -11.04 -10.44
N ASP A 30 -6.99 -10.85 -9.70
CA ASP A 30 -7.77 -9.62 -9.70
C ASP A 30 -6.89 -8.51 -9.05
N PRO A 31 -6.53 -7.44 -9.75
CA PRO A 31 -5.57 -6.46 -9.24
C PRO A 31 -6.12 -5.52 -8.15
N LEU A 32 -7.38 -5.65 -7.81
CA LEU A 32 -8.02 -4.90 -6.73
C LEU A 32 -8.80 -5.89 -5.86
N GLY A 33 -8.17 -6.44 -4.84
CA GLY A 33 -8.76 -7.38 -3.89
C GLY A 33 -9.88 -6.79 -3.02
N TYR A 34 -10.82 -6.10 -3.59
CA TYR A 34 -12.06 -5.68 -2.95
C TYR A 34 -13.22 -6.54 -3.44
N THR A 35 -13.31 -7.76 -2.94
CA THR A 35 -14.60 -8.45 -2.93
C THR A 35 -15.46 -7.76 -1.87
N ILE A 36 -16.39 -6.95 -2.32
CA ILE A 36 -17.57 -6.62 -1.52
C ILE A 36 -18.29 -7.95 -1.35
N SER A 37 -18.05 -8.61 -0.22
CA SER A 37 -18.80 -9.80 0.15
C SER A 37 -20.22 -9.36 0.42
N THR A 38 -21.11 -9.59 -0.54
CA THR A 38 -22.53 -9.67 -0.26
C THR A 38 -22.72 -10.68 0.86
N PRO A 39 -23.50 -10.40 1.90
CA PRO A 39 -23.74 -11.35 2.97
C PRO A 39 -24.48 -12.56 2.38
N HIS A 40 -23.76 -13.66 2.23
CA HIS A 40 -24.37 -14.97 2.03
C HIS A 40 -24.99 -15.41 3.36
N PRO A 41 -26.13 -16.10 3.34
CA PRO A 41 -26.72 -16.67 4.54
C PRO A 41 -25.68 -17.58 5.22
N ILE A 42 -25.53 -17.41 6.52
CA ILE A 42 -24.58 -18.13 7.36
C ILE A 42 -24.99 -19.61 7.35
N ASP A 43 -24.19 -20.46 6.73
CA ASP A 43 -24.29 -21.91 6.86
C ASP A 43 -23.68 -22.28 8.24
N PRO A 44 -24.44 -22.82 9.18
CA PRO A 44 -23.98 -23.07 10.55
C PRO A 44 -22.96 -24.22 10.67
N ALA A 45 -22.50 -24.81 9.55
CA ALA A 45 -21.56 -25.94 9.53
C ALA A 45 -20.11 -25.60 9.22
N ALA A 46 -19.75 -24.32 8.96
CA ALA A 46 -18.38 -23.95 8.59
C ALA A 46 -17.57 -23.39 9.76
N GLY A 47 -17.31 -24.20 10.76
CA GLY A 47 -16.36 -23.94 11.85
C GLY A 47 -14.89 -24.20 11.47
N THR A 48 -14.48 -23.97 10.22
CA THR A 48 -13.08 -24.04 9.79
C THR A 48 -12.62 -22.68 9.33
N THR A 49 -11.87 -21.98 10.19
CA THR A 49 -11.10 -20.79 9.79
C THR A 49 -10.23 -21.14 8.60
N ASN A 50 -10.60 -20.61 7.44
CA ASN A 50 -9.89 -20.87 6.19
C ASN A 50 -8.50 -20.18 6.27
N PRO A 51 -7.37 -20.92 6.36
CA PRO A 51 -6.04 -20.32 6.51
C PRO A 51 -5.64 -19.41 5.34
N SER A 52 -6.31 -19.55 4.18
CA SER A 52 -6.14 -18.68 3.03
C SER A 52 -6.66 -17.25 3.28
N ALA A 53 -7.73 -17.07 4.07
CA ALA A 53 -8.25 -15.72 4.40
C ALA A 53 -7.27 -14.94 5.29
N LEU A 54 -6.58 -15.62 6.21
CA LEU A 54 -5.54 -15.03 7.06
C LEU A 54 -4.27 -14.67 6.26
N ALA A 55 -3.93 -15.47 5.23
CA ALA A 55 -2.80 -15.19 4.34
C ALA A 55 -3.07 -13.96 3.45
N THR A 56 -4.30 -13.79 2.94
CA THR A 56 -4.68 -12.65 2.09
C THR A 56 -4.68 -11.33 2.90
N GLN A 57 -5.10 -11.35 4.16
CA GLN A 57 -5.01 -10.19 5.05
C GLN A 57 -3.56 -9.77 5.36
N ARG A 58 -2.61 -10.72 5.38
CA ARG A 58 -1.18 -10.43 5.56
C ARG A 58 -0.53 -9.75 4.35
N GLN A 59 -1.15 -9.81 3.18
CA GLN A 59 -0.60 -9.26 1.93
C GLN A 59 -1.02 -7.82 1.64
N ASN A 60 -2.00 -7.27 2.36
CA ASN A 60 -2.43 -5.88 2.16
C ASN A 60 -1.82 -4.98 3.26
N PRO A 61 -0.74 -4.21 2.96
CA PRO A 61 -0.05 -3.38 3.95
C PRO A 61 -0.92 -2.25 4.50
N TYR A 62 -1.96 -1.83 3.76
CA TYR A 62 -2.89 -0.77 4.20
C TYR A 62 -3.83 -1.19 5.32
N LEU A 63 -3.97 -2.50 5.59
CA LEU A 63 -4.73 -3.05 6.72
C LEU A 63 -3.88 -3.26 7.98
N GLY A 64 -2.61 -2.87 7.96
CA GLY A 64 -1.67 -2.97 9.05
C GLY A 64 -1.11 -1.61 9.47
N SER A 65 -0.56 -1.55 10.67
CA SER A 65 0.10 -0.35 11.20
C SER A 65 1.21 -0.68 12.19
N VAL A 66 2.04 0.31 12.47
CA VAL A 66 3.05 0.27 13.54
C VAL A 66 2.40 0.84 14.82
N PRO A 67 2.38 0.12 15.95
CA PRO A 67 1.75 0.61 17.18
C PRO A 67 2.36 1.92 17.69
N SER A 68 1.48 2.87 18.08
CA SER A 68 1.84 4.24 18.50
C SER A 68 2.15 4.36 19.99
N GLY A 69 2.77 3.37 20.62
CA GLY A 69 3.14 3.42 22.04
C GLY A 69 2.50 2.30 22.86
N LYS A 70 2.30 2.53 24.17
CA LYS A 70 1.68 1.59 25.09
C LYS A 70 0.23 1.98 25.37
N ALA A 71 -0.63 0.98 25.58
CA ALA A 71 -2.00 1.21 26.01
C ALA A 71 -2.05 1.90 27.38
N THR A 72 -3.04 2.76 27.56
CA THR A 72 -3.37 3.40 28.83
C THR A 72 -4.74 2.93 29.32
N ASP A 73 -5.00 3.02 30.61
CA ASP A 73 -6.31 2.66 31.18
C ASP A 73 -7.41 3.68 30.86
N GLU A 74 -7.03 4.85 30.35
CA GLU A 74 -7.96 5.93 29.98
C GLU A 74 -8.69 5.58 28.68
N VAL A 75 -10.01 5.84 28.65
CA VAL A 75 -10.84 5.65 27.44
C VAL A 75 -10.70 6.88 26.55
N ILE A 76 -10.14 6.71 25.36
CA ILE A 76 -9.92 7.78 24.40
C ILE A 76 -11.23 8.08 23.65
N ALA A 77 -11.64 9.34 23.59
CA ALA A 77 -12.67 9.82 22.68
C ALA A 77 -12.06 10.00 21.29
N LEU A 78 -12.43 9.15 20.34
CA LEU A 78 -11.84 9.11 19.00
C LEU A 78 -12.85 9.63 17.98
N SER A 79 -12.51 10.73 17.30
CA SER A 79 -13.28 11.24 16.16
C SER A 79 -12.72 10.73 14.82
N LEU A 80 -13.52 10.80 13.75
CA LEU A 80 -13.10 10.40 12.41
C LEU A 80 -11.84 11.15 11.93
N PRO A 81 -11.72 12.48 12.06
CA PRO A 81 -10.48 13.18 11.69
C PRO A 81 -9.26 12.74 12.50
N GLN A 82 -9.44 12.45 13.80
CA GLN A 82 -8.35 11.93 14.65
C GLN A 82 -7.94 10.52 14.23
N ALA A 83 -8.89 9.63 13.93
CA ALA A 83 -8.60 8.29 13.44
C ALA A 83 -7.83 8.34 12.11
N ILE A 84 -8.22 9.21 11.18
CA ILE A 84 -7.52 9.43 9.91
C ILE A 84 -6.11 9.96 10.15
N ALA A 85 -5.93 10.95 11.02
CA ALA A 85 -4.61 11.48 11.35
C ALA A 85 -3.66 10.40 11.93
N LEU A 86 -4.18 9.50 12.78
CA LEU A 86 -3.44 8.35 13.29
C LEU A 86 -3.08 7.38 12.16
N GLY A 87 -4.04 7.03 11.30
CA GLY A 87 -3.80 6.17 10.15
C GLY A 87 -2.74 6.74 9.20
N LEU A 88 -2.81 8.03 8.87
CA LEU A 88 -1.81 8.72 8.04
C LEU A 88 -0.42 8.75 8.68
N ARG A 89 -0.32 8.61 9.99
CA ARG A 89 0.96 8.61 10.70
C ARG A 89 1.55 7.22 10.89
N TYR A 90 0.73 6.21 11.14
CA TYR A 90 1.19 4.90 11.62
C TYR A 90 0.86 3.74 10.68
N ASN A 91 0.07 3.94 9.60
CA ASN A 91 -0.27 2.88 8.67
C ASN A 91 0.96 2.37 7.93
N LEU A 92 1.13 1.04 7.89
CA LEU A 92 2.31 0.40 7.30
C LEU A 92 2.41 0.66 5.79
N GLY A 93 1.31 0.58 5.05
CA GLY A 93 1.31 0.81 3.60
C GLY A 93 1.72 2.22 3.21
N LEU A 94 1.34 3.23 4.01
CA LEU A 94 1.78 4.60 3.78
C LEU A 94 3.26 4.79 4.15
N ILE A 95 3.72 4.18 5.26
CA ILE A 95 5.13 4.20 5.65
C ILE A 95 5.98 3.59 4.53
N GLU A 96 5.62 2.41 4.01
CA GLU A 96 6.33 1.75 2.90
C GLU A 96 6.33 2.61 1.64
N SER A 97 5.22 3.25 1.30
CA SER A 97 5.11 4.11 0.12
C SER A 97 5.99 5.37 0.25
N ASN A 98 6.06 5.98 1.44
CA ASN A 98 6.94 7.10 1.72
C ASN A 98 8.42 6.69 1.64
N GLN A 99 8.79 5.49 2.12
CA GLN A 99 10.15 4.97 1.99
C GLN A 99 10.51 4.68 0.52
N SER A 100 9.56 4.17 -0.27
CA SER A 100 9.75 4.02 -1.73
C SER A 100 10.01 5.36 -2.42
N SER A 101 9.32 6.43 -2.01
CA SER A 101 9.60 7.78 -2.51
C SER A 101 11.00 8.29 -2.09
N ALA A 102 11.44 8.00 -0.86
CA ALA A 102 12.79 8.34 -0.39
C ALA A 102 13.87 7.56 -1.16
N ASP A 103 13.63 6.29 -1.47
CA ASP A 103 14.52 5.47 -2.31
C ASP A 103 14.62 6.04 -3.74
N GLY A 104 13.51 6.45 -4.35
CA GLY A 104 13.51 7.14 -5.64
C GLY A 104 14.38 8.41 -5.62
N ARG A 105 14.36 9.19 -4.54
CA ARG A 105 15.25 10.35 -4.34
C ARG A 105 16.72 9.92 -4.28
N ALA A 106 17.04 8.85 -3.57
CA ALA A 106 18.40 8.33 -3.47
C ALA A 106 18.91 7.84 -4.84
N GLN A 107 18.07 7.18 -5.63
CA GLN A 107 18.40 6.74 -6.99
C GLN A 107 18.67 7.92 -7.92
N ARG A 108 17.87 8.99 -7.87
CA ARG A 108 18.15 10.23 -8.61
C ARG A 108 19.48 10.85 -8.21
N LEU A 109 19.80 10.94 -6.90
CA LEU A 109 21.07 11.46 -6.43
C LEU A 109 22.25 10.61 -6.92
N ARG A 110 22.10 9.28 -6.93
CA ARG A 110 23.09 8.36 -7.50
C ARG A 110 23.28 8.58 -9.01
N ALA A 111 22.18 8.81 -9.76
CA ALA A 111 22.29 9.13 -11.18
C ALA A 111 22.92 10.51 -11.43
N LEU A 112 22.69 11.47 -10.52
CA LEU A 112 23.33 12.80 -10.57
C LEU A 112 24.85 12.69 -10.29
N SER A 113 25.25 11.88 -9.32
CA SER A 113 26.69 11.73 -8.98
C SER A 113 27.52 11.24 -10.15
N ALA A 114 26.95 10.43 -11.05
CA ALA A 114 27.63 10.00 -12.28
C ALA A 114 27.92 11.16 -13.28
N LEU A 115 27.33 12.33 -13.10
CA LEU A 115 27.57 13.55 -13.88
C LEU A 115 28.51 14.55 -13.18
N LEU A 116 28.75 14.36 -11.88
CA LEU A 116 29.59 15.22 -11.06
C LEU A 116 31.05 14.71 -11.03
N PRO A 117 32.02 15.54 -10.65
CA PRO A 117 33.37 15.10 -10.43
C PRO A 117 33.43 14.05 -9.30
N GLU A 118 34.08 12.94 -9.56
CA GLU A 118 34.43 11.93 -8.57
C GLU A 118 35.90 12.11 -8.19
N LEU A 119 36.15 12.26 -6.91
CA LEU A 119 37.47 12.36 -6.33
C LEU A 119 37.76 11.11 -5.51
N SER A 120 38.87 10.44 -5.80
CA SER A 120 39.36 9.29 -5.06
C SER A 120 40.80 9.46 -4.66
N LEU A 121 41.17 8.97 -3.48
CA LEU A 121 42.56 8.82 -3.03
C LEU A 121 42.92 7.34 -3.09
N GLU A 122 43.92 7.01 -3.88
CA GLU A 122 44.41 5.65 -4.00
C GLU A 122 45.86 5.59 -3.48
N GLY A 123 46.14 4.64 -2.61
CA GLY A 123 47.48 4.31 -2.17
C GLY A 123 47.80 2.85 -2.49
N ARG A 124 48.90 2.61 -3.18
CA ARG A 124 49.39 1.27 -3.51
C ARG A 124 50.82 1.13 -3.03
N GLN A 125 51.09 0.05 -2.33
CA GLN A 125 52.43 -0.32 -1.94
C GLN A 125 52.64 -1.83 -2.17
N GLY A 126 53.75 -2.19 -2.73
CA GLY A 126 54.03 -3.59 -3.02
C GLY A 126 55.47 -3.84 -3.43
N VAL A 127 55.78 -5.08 -3.70
CA VAL A 127 57.03 -5.53 -4.30
C VAL A 127 56.66 -6.19 -5.63
N ALA A 128 57.34 -5.82 -6.67
CA ALA A 128 57.17 -6.37 -8.00
C ALA A 128 58.51 -6.83 -8.60
N ASP A 129 58.46 -7.85 -9.42
CA ASP A 129 59.52 -8.26 -10.33
C ASP A 129 58.92 -8.32 -11.74
N GLN A 130 59.39 -7.48 -12.62
CA GLN A 130 58.80 -7.34 -13.96
C GLN A 130 59.75 -7.88 -15.03
N SER A 131 59.20 -8.59 -16.00
CA SER A 131 59.95 -9.10 -17.13
C SER A 131 60.35 -7.95 -18.09
N LEU A 132 61.64 -7.69 -18.25
CA LEU A 132 62.14 -6.69 -19.17
C LEU A 132 61.83 -7.01 -20.63
N LYS A 133 61.55 -8.29 -20.92
CA LYS A 133 61.12 -8.75 -22.26
C LYS A 133 59.74 -8.24 -22.63
N GLU A 134 58.82 -8.00 -21.67
CA GLU A 134 57.49 -7.42 -21.90
C GLU A 134 57.57 -5.98 -22.41
N PHE A 135 58.63 -5.25 -22.03
CA PHE A 135 58.87 -3.90 -22.53
C PHE A 135 59.61 -3.88 -23.88
N GLY A 136 59.85 -5.02 -24.53
CA GLY A 136 60.56 -5.11 -25.79
C GLY A 136 62.07 -4.86 -25.67
N LEU A 137 62.59 -4.70 -24.46
CA LEU A 137 64.03 -4.46 -24.20
C LEU A 137 64.79 -5.77 -24.37
N ARG A 138 65.40 -5.94 -25.54
CA ARG A 138 66.29 -7.05 -25.86
C ARG A 138 67.66 -6.45 -26.30
N LEU A 139 68.62 -6.41 -25.37
CA LEU A 139 69.98 -6.10 -25.72
C LEU A 139 70.77 -7.42 -25.76
N PRO A 140 71.30 -7.78 -26.94
CA PRO A 140 72.14 -9.00 -27.05
C PRO A 140 73.43 -8.79 -26.19
N SER A 141 73.89 -9.87 -25.64
CA SER A 141 75.21 -9.88 -24.96
C SER A 141 76.30 -9.65 -26.01
N ILE A 142 77.11 -8.62 -25.85
CA ILE A 142 78.35 -8.32 -26.68
C ILE A 142 79.54 -8.49 -25.78
N ALA A 143 80.69 -8.90 -26.39
CA ALA A 143 81.93 -9.08 -25.63
C ALA A 143 82.22 -7.85 -24.79
N GLY A 144 82.21 -8.01 -23.45
CA GLY A 144 82.35 -6.94 -22.47
C GLY A 144 81.06 -6.32 -21.90
N PHE A 145 79.86 -6.74 -22.40
CA PHE A 145 78.59 -6.27 -21.86
C PHE A 145 77.63 -7.48 -21.64
N PRO A 146 77.27 -7.81 -20.40
CA PRO A 146 76.54 -9.06 -20.08
C PRO A 146 75.05 -9.08 -20.51
N GLY A 147 74.61 -8.14 -21.33
CA GLY A 147 73.17 -8.08 -21.76
C GLY A 147 72.26 -7.63 -20.60
N LEU A 148 71.00 -7.31 -20.92
CA LEU A 148 70.00 -7.00 -19.88
C LEU A 148 69.52 -8.30 -19.22
N PRO A 149 69.34 -8.28 -17.88
CA PRO A 149 68.74 -9.42 -17.18
C PRO A 149 67.31 -9.69 -17.71
N ALA A 150 66.82 -10.91 -17.54
CA ALA A 150 65.50 -11.27 -18.01
C ALA A 150 64.36 -10.56 -17.27
N THR A 151 64.60 -10.16 -16.03
CA THR A 151 63.65 -9.45 -15.15
C THR A 151 64.35 -8.24 -14.49
N SER A 152 63.55 -7.29 -14.00
CA SER A 152 64.04 -6.10 -13.28
C SER A 152 64.68 -6.41 -11.91
N GLY A 153 64.57 -7.65 -11.45
CA GLY A 153 64.77 -8.01 -10.05
C GLY A 153 63.63 -7.47 -9.17
N SER A 154 63.52 -8.01 -7.97
CA SER A 154 62.50 -7.56 -7.01
C SER A 154 62.76 -6.11 -6.56
N PHE A 155 61.80 -5.21 -6.82
CA PHE A 155 61.83 -3.84 -6.36
C PHE A 155 60.55 -3.47 -5.62
N GLY A 156 60.65 -2.64 -4.59
CA GLY A 156 59.51 -2.02 -3.93
C GLY A 156 58.88 -0.98 -4.84
N PHE A 157 57.57 -0.83 -4.81
CA PHE A 157 56.88 0.31 -5.40
C PHE A 157 55.88 0.88 -4.42
N GLN A 158 55.72 2.18 -4.46
CA GLN A 158 54.72 2.94 -3.75
C GLN A 158 54.13 3.96 -4.71
N ASP A 159 52.82 4.03 -4.76
CA ASP A 159 52.07 4.97 -5.59
C ASP A 159 50.88 5.50 -4.77
N SER A 160 50.83 6.82 -4.57
CA SER A 160 49.75 7.47 -3.83
C SER A 160 49.28 8.67 -4.63
N ARG A 161 48.02 8.60 -5.10
CA ARG A 161 47.45 9.62 -6.00
C ARG A 161 46.06 10.02 -5.59
N ILE A 162 45.73 11.30 -5.74
CA ILE A 162 44.40 11.79 -5.80
C ILE A 162 43.96 11.79 -7.28
N SER A 163 42.92 11.08 -7.58
CA SER A 163 42.37 10.98 -8.94
C SER A 163 41.02 11.69 -9.01
N MET A 164 40.83 12.48 -10.05
CA MET A 164 39.56 13.13 -10.40
C MET A 164 39.06 12.59 -11.73
N THR A 165 37.83 12.11 -11.78
CA THR A 165 37.15 11.70 -13.03
C THR A 165 35.84 12.45 -13.15
N GLN A 166 35.57 13.01 -14.33
CA GLN A 166 34.30 13.70 -14.60
C GLN A 166 33.82 13.42 -16.02
N SER A 167 32.52 13.12 -16.13
CA SER A 167 31.85 13.05 -17.43
C SER A 167 31.47 14.46 -17.87
N ILE A 168 32.12 14.96 -18.93
CA ILE A 168 31.86 16.30 -19.49
C ILE A 168 30.63 16.27 -20.41
N TYR A 169 30.56 15.26 -21.26
CA TYR A 169 29.41 15.01 -22.12
C TYR A 169 29.15 13.52 -22.24
N ASN A 170 27.96 13.09 -21.82
CA ASN A 170 27.49 11.74 -21.98
C ASN A 170 25.97 11.73 -22.06
N SER A 171 25.43 11.49 -23.24
CA SER A 171 24.00 11.49 -23.52
C SER A 171 23.26 10.40 -22.75
N LEU A 172 23.87 9.21 -22.57
CA LEU A 172 23.34 8.12 -21.77
C LEU A 172 23.14 8.56 -20.31
N LEU A 173 24.18 9.07 -19.65
CA LEU A 173 24.13 9.47 -18.24
C LEU A 173 23.16 10.62 -17.99
N ARG A 174 23.16 11.63 -18.91
CA ARG A 174 22.23 12.76 -18.81
C ARG A 174 20.78 12.33 -18.91
N ASN A 175 20.42 11.47 -19.87
CA ASN A 175 19.05 10.98 -20.03
C ASN A 175 18.67 10.02 -18.91
N ARG A 176 19.61 9.22 -18.40
CA ARG A 176 19.40 8.39 -17.20
C ARG A 176 19.05 9.22 -15.99
N TYR A 177 19.78 10.32 -15.73
CA TYR A 177 19.42 11.24 -14.65
C TYR A 177 18.01 11.83 -14.82
N GLN A 178 17.59 12.20 -16.06
CA GLN A 178 16.23 12.67 -16.31
C GLN A 178 15.19 11.56 -16.10
N ALA A 179 15.51 10.31 -16.45
CA ALA A 179 14.65 9.16 -16.17
C ALA A 179 14.45 8.98 -14.64
N GLU A 180 15.55 8.96 -13.86
CA GLU A 180 15.46 8.80 -12.41
C GLU A 180 14.73 9.98 -11.73
N ARG A 181 14.85 11.20 -12.28
CA ARG A 181 14.07 12.36 -11.83
C ARG A 181 12.56 12.15 -12.04
N LYS A 182 12.18 11.50 -13.16
CA LYS A 182 10.76 11.17 -13.43
C LYS A 182 10.29 9.99 -12.60
N ALA A 183 11.14 9.02 -12.32
CA ALA A 183 10.86 7.92 -11.41
C ALA A 183 10.63 8.41 -9.96
N GLU A 184 11.45 9.36 -9.46
CA GLU A 184 11.21 10.02 -8.17
C GLU A 184 9.86 10.75 -8.15
N GLN A 185 9.51 11.45 -9.23
CA GLN A 185 8.20 12.12 -9.34
C GLN A 185 7.04 11.11 -9.31
N ALA A 186 7.18 9.97 -10.00
CA ALA A 186 6.18 8.91 -10.03
C ALA A 186 5.99 8.28 -8.64
N SER A 187 7.09 7.96 -7.93
CA SER A 187 7.02 7.38 -6.58
C SER A 187 6.43 8.34 -5.55
N ALA A 188 6.72 9.65 -5.65
CA ALA A 188 6.12 10.67 -4.78
C ALA A 188 4.60 10.80 -5.01
N LEU A 189 4.15 10.72 -6.26
CA LEU A 189 2.72 10.72 -6.61
C LEU A 189 2.04 9.41 -6.18
N SER A 190 2.72 8.27 -6.26
CA SER A 190 2.22 7.01 -5.73
C SER A 190 2.05 7.06 -4.20
N ALA A 191 2.96 7.75 -3.49
CA ALA A 191 2.80 7.98 -2.05
C ALA A 191 1.61 8.90 -1.73
N ALA A 192 1.30 9.87 -2.60
CA ALA A 192 0.08 10.67 -2.47
C ALA A 192 -1.19 9.84 -2.69
N ASP A 193 -1.20 8.93 -3.67
CA ASP A 193 -2.31 7.98 -3.87
C ASP A 193 -2.49 7.05 -2.66
N ALA A 194 -1.38 6.56 -2.08
CA ALA A 194 -1.42 5.73 -0.88
C ALA A 194 -2.08 6.44 0.32
N ARG A 195 -1.96 7.78 0.44
CA ARG A 195 -2.67 8.55 1.47
C ARG A 195 -4.18 8.46 1.30
N ASP A 196 -4.69 8.64 0.08
CA ASP A 196 -6.12 8.51 -0.20
C ASP A 196 -6.65 7.10 0.08
N VAL A 197 -5.85 6.06 -0.20
CA VAL A 197 -6.19 4.66 0.16
C VAL A 197 -6.29 4.49 1.67
N VAL A 198 -5.34 5.02 2.44
CA VAL A 198 -5.35 4.94 3.91
C VAL A 198 -6.54 5.70 4.49
N VAL A 199 -6.82 6.89 3.97
CA VAL A 199 -7.97 7.70 4.40
C VAL A 199 -9.27 6.93 4.20
N TYR A 200 -9.45 6.30 3.04
CA TYR A 200 -10.62 5.46 2.76
C TYR A 200 -10.69 4.24 3.70
N ALA A 201 -9.59 3.51 3.88
CA ALA A 201 -9.55 2.31 4.72
C ALA A 201 -9.87 2.61 6.20
N VAL A 202 -9.27 3.68 6.74
CA VAL A 202 -9.53 4.14 8.12
C VAL A 202 -10.96 4.61 8.26
N GLY A 203 -11.46 5.42 7.32
CA GLY A 203 -12.81 5.96 7.37
C GLY A 203 -13.87 4.87 7.29
N ALA A 204 -13.74 3.91 6.38
CA ALA A 204 -14.65 2.77 6.28
C ALA A 204 -14.64 1.92 7.56
N SER A 205 -13.46 1.69 8.14
CA SER A 205 -13.35 0.95 9.42
C SER A 205 -13.93 1.73 10.61
N TYR A 206 -13.75 3.06 10.64
CA TYR A 206 -14.36 3.93 11.66
C TYR A 206 -15.90 3.92 11.57
N LEU A 207 -16.45 4.07 10.36
CA LEU A 207 -17.90 3.98 10.13
C LEU A 207 -18.46 2.62 10.52
N GLN A 208 -17.68 1.54 10.36
CA GLN A 208 -18.07 0.20 10.82
C GLN A 208 -18.18 0.17 12.35
N VAL A 209 -17.27 0.81 13.10
CA VAL A 209 -17.38 0.95 14.55
C VAL A 209 -18.64 1.73 14.93
N VAL A 210 -18.91 2.87 14.28
CA VAL A 210 -20.11 3.67 14.52
C VAL A 210 -21.40 2.87 14.27
N ALA A 211 -21.45 2.12 13.16
CA ALA A 211 -22.61 1.24 12.87
C ALA A 211 -22.74 0.12 13.91
N ALA A 212 -21.62 -0.46 14.40
CA ALA A 212 -21.66 -1.48 15.43
C ALA A 212 -22.13 -0.92 16.78
N VAL A 213 -21.75 0.32 17.14
CA VAL A 213 -22.29 1.02 18.33
C VAL A 213 -23.80 1.16 18.21
N ALA A 214 -24.31 1.66 17.06
CA ALA A 214 -25.74 1.82 16.83
C ALA A 214 -26.51 0.48 16.95
N ARG A 215 -25.91 -0.63 16.47
CA ARG A 215 -26.51 -1.98 16.63
C ARG A 215 -26.60 -2.40 18.08
N VAL A 216 -25.56 -2.17 18.88
CA VAL A 216 -25.58 -2.49 20.33
C VAL A 216 -26.64 -1.67 21.05
N GLU A 217 -26.77 -0.38 20.75
CA GLU A 217 -27.78 0.49 21.35
C GLU A 217 -29.19 0.05 20.98
N THR A 218 -29.42 -0.25 19.70
CA THR A 218 -30.70 -0.76 19.21
C THR A 218 -31.08 -2.10 19.87
N ALA A 219 -30.14 -3.05 19.93
CA ALA A 219 -30.37 -4.35 20.57
C ALA A 219 -30.65 -4.20 22.07
N ARG A 220 -30.00 -3.27 22.77
CA ARG A 220 -30.28 -2.98 24.19
C ARG A 220 -31.68 -2.36 24.39
N ALA A 221 -32.09 -1.45 23.52
CA ALA A 221 -33.44 -0.88 23.55
C ALA A 221 -34.51 -1.96 23.34
N GLN A 222 -34.29 -2.85 22.36
CA GLN A 222 -35.15 -4.01 22.11
C GLN A 222 -35.19 -4.96 23.29
N LEU A 223 -34.08 -5.21 23.96
CA LEU A 223 -34.05 -6.04 25.18
C LEU A 223 -34.86 -5.42 26.31
N ALA A 224 -34.82 -4.11 26.48
CA ALA A 224 -35.64 -3.40 27.47
C ALA A 224 -37.13 -3.59 27.17
N SER A 225 -37.54 -3.42 25.92
CA SER A 225 -38.93 -3.66 25.46
C SER A 225 -39.36 -5.11 25.66
N ALA A 226 -38.52 -6.08 25.28
CA ALA A 226 -38.82 -7.49 25.43
C ALA A 226 -38.94 -7.91 26.90
N ARG A 227 -38.17 -7.34 27.82
CA ARG A 227 -38.27 -7.56 29.27
C ARG A 227 -39.57 -7.00 29.83
N GLU A 228 -39.96 -5.83 29.41
CA GLU A 228 -41.22 -5.22 29.84
C GLU A 228 -42.41 -6.02 29.36
N LEU A 229 -42.38 -6.49 28.10
CA LEU A 229 -43.45 -7.33 27.54
C LEU A 229 -43.51 -8.73 28.20
N ASP A 230 -42.38 -9.35 28.52
CA ASP A 230 -42.28 -10.60 29.28
C ASP A 230 -42.97 -10.45 30.65
N GLN A 231 -42.67 -9.39 31.41
CA GLN A 231 -43.29 -9.10 32.69
C GLN A 231 -44.82 -8.87 32.56
N GLN A 232 -45.23 -8.02 31.61
CA GLN A 232 -46.67 -7.77 31.35
C GLN A 232 -47.43 -9.05 30.98
N THR A 233 -46.83 -9.94 30.21
CA THR A 233 -47.43 -11.19 29.81
C THR A 233 -47.54 -12.16 30.97
N GLU A 234 -46.54 -12.24 31.83
CA GLU A 234 -46.55 -13.04 33.05
C GLU A 234 -47.67 -12.57 34.03
N ASP A 235 -47.79 -11.23 34.21
CA ASP A 235 -48.82 -10.63 35.04
C ASP A 235 -50.25 -10.98 34.52
N ARG A 236 -50.42 -10.95 33.18
CA ARG A 236 -51.72 -11.29 32.54
C ARG A 236 -52.05 -12.78 32.66
N VAL A 237 -51.04 -13.66 32.53
CA VAL A 237 -51.23 -15.11 32.74
C VAL A 237 -51.62 -15.40 34.19
N SER A 238 -50.93 -14.77 35.14
CA SER A 238 -51.23 -14.93 36.57
C SER A 238 -52.65 -14.42 36.93
N ALA A 239 -53.12 -13.38 36.27
CA ALA A 239 -54.46 -12.86 36.35
C ALA A 239 -55.50 -13.64 35.53
N GLN A 240 -55.13 -14.75 34.86
CA GLN A 240 -55.99 -15.58 33.97
C GLN A 240 -56.55 -14.81 32.76
N LEU A 241 -55.90 -13.74 32.34
CA LEU A 241 -56.27 -12.88 31.23
C LEU A 241 -55.61 -13.28 29.89
N SER A 242 -54.60 -14.17 29.94
CA SER A 242 -53.85 -14.67 28.78
C SER A 242 -53.48 -16.14 28.95
N PRO A 243 -53.35 -16.91 27.84
CA PRO A 243 -52.86 -18.29 27.90
C PRO A 243 -51.38 -18.35 28.30
N GLU A 244 -50.97 -19.42 28.98
CA GLU A 244 -49.55 -19.70 29.41
C GLU A 244 -48.57 -19.69 28.23
N ILE A 245 -49.01 -20.10 27.02
CA ILE A 245 -48.21 -20.10 25.80
C ILE A 245 -47.71 -18.69 25.42
N ASP A 246 -48.38 -17.62 25.80
CA ASP A 246 -47.97 -16.27 25.53
C ASP A 246 -46.80 -15.86 26.43
N SER A 247 -46.79 -16.26 27.70
CA SER A 247 -45.61 -16.07 28.61
C SER A 247 -44.40 -16.85 28.12
N LEU A 248 -44.58 -18.11 27.69
CA LEU A 248 -43.45 -18.89 27.14
C LEU A 248 -42.87 -18.24 25.86
N ARG A 249 -43.71 -17.70 24.99
CA ARG A 249 -43.25 -16.97 23.81
C ARG A 249 -42.50 -15.68 24.14
N ALA A 250 -42.97 -14.93 25.16
CA ALA A 250 -42.32 -13.72 25.62
C ALA A 250 -40.94 -14.03 26.21
N GLN A 251 -40.78 -15.12 26.98
CA GLN A 251 -39.51 -15.57 27.52
C GLN A 251 -38.53 -15.99 26.43
N VAL A 252 -39.02 -16.74 25.39
CA VAL A 252 -38.16 -17.11 24.27
C VAL A 252 -37.69 -15.85 23.51
N GLN A 253 -38.58 -14.87 23.28
CA GLN A 253 -38.22 -13.61 22.62
C GLN A 253 -37.16 -12.83 23.44
N LYS A 254 -37.36 -12.68 24.75
CA LYS A 254 -36.38 -12.04 25.65
C LYS A 254 -35.00 -12.70 25.53
N HIS A 255 -34.89 -14.03 25.61
CA HIS A 255 -33.63 -14.75 25.49
C HIS A 255 -33.02 -14.60 24.09
N THR A 256 -33.83 -14.57 23.04
CA THR A 256 -33.36 -14.30 21.67
C THR A 256 -32.70 -12.93 21.58
N VAL A 257 -33.33 -11.89 22.12
CA VAL A 257 -32.77 -10.54 22.11
C VAL A 257 -31.55 -10.41 23.04
N GLU A 258 -31.49 -11.12 24.17
CA GLU A 258 -30.30 -11.20 25.00
C GLU A 258 -29.08 -11.76 24.24
N GLN A 259 -29.31 -12.79 23.43
CA GLN A 259 -28.27 -13.33 22.54
C GLN A 259 -27.86 -12.32 21.47
N GLN A 260 -28.82 -11.57 20.90
CA GLN A 260 -28.51 -10.50 19.93
C GLN A 260 -27.63 -9.41 20.54
N VAL A 261 -27.89 -8.96 21.78
CA VAL A 261 -27.04 -8.00 22.50
C VAL A 261 -25.62 -8.53 22.66
N THR A 262 -25.49 -9.82 23.01
CA THR A 262 -24.17 -10.48 23.17
C THR A 262 -23.41 -10.49 21.85
N ASN A 263 -24.07 -10.88 20.75
CA ASN A 263 -23.49 -10.91 19.41
C ASN A 263 -23.07 -9.51 18.94
N ALA A 264 -23.98 -8.53 19.05
CA ALA A 264 -23.69 -7.14 18.66
C ALA A 264 -22.52 -6.55 19.46
N SER A 265 -22.44 -6.85 20.77
CA SER A 265 -21.32 -6.40 21.61
C SER A 265 -19.99 -7.03 21.18
N ASN A 266 -19.97 -8.32 20.85
CA ASN A 266 -18.79 -9.00 20.34
C ASN A 266 -18.34 -8.42 18.97
N ASP A 267 -19.28 -8.11 18.09
CA ASP A 267 -18.97 -7.53 16.78
C ASP A 267 -18.46 -6.09 16.90
N LEU A 268 -18.95 -5.32 17.87
CA LEU A 268 -18.40 -4.00 18.20
C LEU A 268 -16.93 -4.10 18.65
N GLU A 269 -16.61 -5.04 19.55
CA GLU A 269 -15.21 -5.21 20.00
C GLU A 269 -14.30 -5.66 18.84
N LYS A 270 -14.75 -6.54 17.95
CA LYS A 270 -14.01 -6.92 16.74
C LYS A 270 -13.80 -5.72 15.79
N ALA A 271 -14.82 -4.88 15.59
CA ALA A 271 -14.70 -3.67 14.78
C ALA A 271 -13.68 -2.69 15.38
N LYS A 272 -13.68 -2.51 16.71
CA LYS A 272 -12.68 -1.70 17.41
C LYS A 272 -11.27 -2.24 17.23
N LEU A 273 -11.06 -3.54 17.36
CA LEU A 273 -9.76 -4.19 17.13
C LEU A 273 -9.27 -3.96 15.69
N THR A 274 -10.17 -4.04 14.71
CA THR A 274 -9.84 -3.78 13.31
C THR A 274 -9.39 -2.33 13.10
N LEU A 275 -10.13 -1.37 13.65
CA LEU A 275 -9.78 0.05 13.58
C LEU A 275 -8.44 0.33 14.27
N ALA A 276 -8.22 -0.21 15.47
CA ALA A 276 -6.95 -0.07 16.19
C ALA A 276 -5.76 -0.57 15.35
N ARG A 277 -5.95 -1.73 14.69
CA ARG A 277 -4.91 -2.32 13.82
C ARG A 277 -4.58 -1.45 12.61
N ILE A 278 -5.55 -0.74 12.02
CA ILE A 278 -5.33 0.11 10.83
C ILE A 278 -4.73 1.47 11.24
N THR A 279 -5.17 2.02 12.38
CA THR A 279 -4.76 3.35 12.85
C THR A 279 -3.46 3.37 13.65
N GLY A 280 -2.96 2.22 14.10
CA GLY A 280 -1.78 2.14 14.96
C GLY A 280 -2.06 2.38 16.43
N LEU A 281 -3.31 2.40 16.86
CA LEU A 281 -3.63 2.37 18.28
C LEU A 281 -3.17 1.03 18.88
N PRO A 282 -2.64 1.02 20.11
CA PRO A 282 -2.37 -0.22 20.82
C PRO A 282 -3.63 -1.08 20.89
N ILE A 283 -3.50 -2.39 20.68
CA ILE A 283 -4.65 -3.30 20.59
C ILE A 283 -5.50 -3.29 21.87
N ASP A 284 -4.86 -3.10 23.03
CA ASP A 284 -5.54 -3.07 24.34
C ASP A 284 -6.06 -1.68 24.71
N GLN A 285 -5.88 -0.67 23.87
CA GLN A 285 -6.34 0.70 24.14
C GLN A 285 -7.85 0.80 24.00
N LYS A 286 -8.52 1.17 25.09
CA LYS A 286 -9.96 1.43 25.07
C LYS A 286 -10.26 2.77 24.43
N PHE A 287 -11.26 2.81 23.55
CA PHE A 287 -11.73 4.04 22.92
C PHE A 287 -13.23 3.98 22.64
N THR A 288 -13.82 5.15 22.46
CA THR A 288 -15.22 5.35 22.03
C THR A 288 -15.23 6.24 20.79
N ALA A 289 -16.01 5.86 19.76
CA ALA A 289 -16.27 6.74 18.63
C ALA A 289 -17.20 7.88 19.06
N THR A 290 -16.84 9.12 18.70
CA THR A 290 -17.62 10.31 19.10
C THR A 290 -18.58 10.79 18.05
N ASP A 291 -18.35 10.46 16.77
CA ASP A 291 -19.17 10.95 15.68
C ASP A 291 -20.37 10.02 15.45
N ALA A 292 -21.53 10.59 15.21
CA ALA A 292 -22.71 9.88 14.76
C ALA A 292 -22.68 9.78 13.22
N ALA A 293 -23.10 8.63 12.69
CA ALA A 293 -23.34 8.49 11.25
C ALA A 293 -24.66 9.21 10.92
N GLU A 294 -24.57 10.43 10.41
CA GLU A 294 -25.73 11.18 9.94
C GLU A 294 -25.93 11.01 8.43
N TYR A 295 -27.20 10.97 8.01
CA TYR A 295 -27.51 11.07 6.60
C TYR A 295 -27.38 12.53 6.14
N ARG A 296 -26.48 12.76 5.18
CA ARG A 296 -26.32 14.08 4.52
C ARG A 296 -26.25 13.86 3.02
N GLU A 297 -27.22 14.39 2.30
CA GLU A 297 -27.30 14.31 0.86
C GLU A 297 -26.10 15.02 0.20
N VAL A 298 -25.52 14.40 -0.82
CA VAL A 298 -24.45 15.00 -1.65
C VAL A 298 -25.12 15.88 -2.70
N THR A 299 -24.96 17.19 -2.59
CA THR A 299 -25.55 18.17 -3.52
C THR A 299 -24.47 18.82 -4.39
N GLY A 300 -24.82 19.20 -5.62
CA GLY A 300 -23.95 19.96 -6.52
C GLY A 300 -22.92 19.13 -7.29
N LEU A 301 -22.80 17.83 -7.06
CA LEU A 301 -21.93 16.93 -7.80
C LEU A 301 -22.70 16.24 -8.93
N THR A 302 -22.06 16.05 -10.09
CA THR A 302 -22.59 15.26 -11.22
C THR A 302 -21.57 14.20 -11.63
N GLU A 303 -22.01 13.08 -12.21
CA GLU A 303 -21.13 12.04 -12.73
C GLU A 303 -20.03 12.62 -13.64
N LYS A 304 -20.42 13.52 -14.55
CA LYS A 304 -19.49 14.14 -15.50
C LYS A 304 -18.43 15.00 -14.80
N SER A 305 -18.82 15.79 -13.80
CA SER A 305 -17.86 16.61 -13.04
C SER A 305 -16.93 15.74 -12.19
N ALA A 306 -17.45 14.64 -11.60
CA ALA A 306 -16.63 13.70 -10.85
C ALA A 306 -15.57 13.01 -11.73
N ILE A 307 -15.93 12.57 -12.94
CA ILE A 307 -14.98 12.00 -13.91
C ILE A 307 -13.95 13.05 -14.33
N GLY A 308 -14.37 14.30 -14.60
CA GLY A 308 -13.46 15.39 -14.93
C GLY A 308 -12.43 15.64 -13.83
N HIS A 309 -12.90 15.71 -12.59
CA HIS A 309 -12.06 15.89 -11.41
C HIS A 309 -11.06 14.72 -11.23
N ALA A 310 -11.54 13.48 -11.35
CA ALA A 310 -10.69 12.31 -11.23
C ALA A 310 -9.53 12.30 -12.25
N ARG A 311 -9.80 12.63 -13.50
CA ARG A 311 -8.77 12.70 -14.56
C ARG A 311 -7.69 13.75 -14.27
N GLU A 312 -8.04 14.85 -13.63
CA GLU A 312 -7.13 15.96 -13.34
C GLU A 312 -6.35 15.75 -12.04
N PHE A 313 -7.01 15.26 -10.98
CA PHE A 313 -6.47 15.29 -9.62
C PHE A 313 -5.96 13.94 -9.10
N ARG A 314 -6.40 12.81 -9.64
CA ARG A 314 -5.95 11.49 -9.15
C ARG A 314 -4.42 11.35 -9.24
N ALA A 315 -3.83 11.04 -8.10
CA ALA A 315 -2.38 10.95 -7.96
C ALA A 315 -1.80 9.74 -8.70
N ASP A 316 -2.52 8.60 -8.78
CA ASP A 316 -2.11 7.41 -9.53
C ASP A 316 -2.04 7.68 -11.05
N MET A 317 -2.99 8.44 -11.61
CA MET A 317 -2.96 8.86 -13.03
C MET A 317 -1.73 9.72 -13.33
N ARG A 318 -1.44 10.68 -12.47
CA ARG A 318 -0.26 11.55 -12.58
C ARG A 318 1.05 10.76 -12.38
N SER A 319 1.05 9.73 -11.51
CA SER A 319 2.17 8.82 -11.31
C SER A 319 2.43 7.99 -12.56
N ALA A 320 1.38 7.42 -13.17
CA ALA A 320 1.47 6.65 -14.40
C ALA A 320 1.99 7.53 -15.58
N ALA A 321 1.51 8.77 -15.71
CA ALA A 321 2.03 9.72 -16.69
C ALA A 321 3.53 10.03 -16.48
N ALA A 322 3.98 10.16 -15.22
CA ALA A 322 5.39 10.33 -14.90
C ALA A 322 6.22 9.09 -15.25
N SER A 323 5.66 7.89 -15.06
CA SER A 323 6.29 6.61 -15.43
C SER A 323 6.42 6.42 -16.93
N VAL A 324 5.46 6.90 -17.73
CA VAL A 324 5.60 6.96 -19.21
C VAL A 324 6.77 7.86 -19.60
N ARG A 325 6.88 9.06 -18.99
CA ARG A 325 7.99 9.98 -19.26
C ARG A 325 9.34 9.44 -18.79
N GLU A 326 9.36 8.69 -17.69
CA GLU A 326 10.55 7.95 -17.23
C GLU A 326 11.02 6.98 -18.33
N ALA A 327 10.12 6.15 -18.88
CA ALA A 327 10.42 5.19 -19.93
C ALA A 327 10.88 5.88 -21.23
N GLU A 328 10.31 7.05 -21.59
CA GLU A 328 10.80 7.86 -22.73
C GLU A 328 12.26 8.30 -22.52
N TYR A 329 12.62 8.77 -21.33
CA TYR A 329 13.99 9.17 -21.04
C TYR A 329 14.93 7.97 -20.99
N ARG A 330 14.49 6.79 -20.51
CA ARG A 330 15.28 5.55 -20.59
C ARG A 330 15.56 5.17 -22.05
N LEU A 331 14.54 5.21 -22.90
CA LEU A 331 14.74 4.98 -24.34
C LEU A 331 15.76 5.96 -24.95
N ARG A 332 15.68 7.25 -24.59
CA ARG A 332 16.66 8.27 -25.03
C ARG A 332 18.04 8.00 -24.48
N SER A 333 18.12 7.48 -23.25
CA SER A 333 19.38 7.06 -22.61
C SER A 333 20.05 5.95 -23.43
N GLU A 334 19.30 4.89 -23.76
CA GLU A 334 19.83 3.77 -24.54
C GLU A 334 20.22 4.17 -25.98
N LYS A 335 19.43 5.02 -26.62
CA LYS A 335 19.81 5.64 -27.90
C LYS A 335 21.07 6.50 -27.78
N GLY A 336 21.29 7.12 -26.63
CA GLY A 336 22.46 7.93 -26.31
C GLY A 336 23.77 7.15 -26.27
N GLN A 337 23.73 5.81 -26.12
CA GLN A 337 24.91 4.95 -26.20
C GLN A 337 25.62 5.02 -27.57
N ARG A 338 24.90 5.41 -28.64
CA ARG A 338 25.46 5.56 -30.00
C ARG A 338 26.20 6.86 -30.18
N LEU A 339 26.12 7.80 -29.24
CA LEU A 339 26.75 9.12 -29.35
C LEU A 339 28.12 9.10 -28.67
N PRO A 340 29.04 9.98 -29.10
CA PRO A 340 30.33 10.13 -28.43
C PRO A 340 30.15 10.52 -26.95
N ALA A 341 30.96 9.96 -26.09
CA ALA A 341 31.10 10.37 -24.69
C ALA A 341 32.45 11.07 -24.50
N LEU A 342 32.45 12.20 -23.80
CA LEU A 342 33.63 12.96 -23.43
C LEU A 342 33.80 12.91 -21.91
N SER A 343 34.94 12.43 -21.46
CA SER A 343 35.33 12.42 -20.04
C SER A 343 36.64 13.15 -19.83
N PHE A 344 36.78 13.75 -18.67
CA PHE A 344 38.00 14.35 -18.16
C PHE A 344 38.57 13.49 -17.04
N ARG A 345 39.87 13.32 -17.03
CA ARG A 345 40.60 12.63 -15.94
C ARG A 345 41.81 13.44 -15.58
N ALA A 346 42.02 13.60 -14.29
CA ALA A 346 43.24 14.19 -13.74
C ALA A 346 43.68 13.37 -12.54
N ASP A 347 44.97 13.10 -12.43
CA ASP A 347 45.56 12.52 -11.24
C ASP A 347 46.80 13.31 -10.84
N TYR A 348 47.00 13.44 -9.53
CA TYR A 348 48.14 14.10 -8.92
C TYR A 348 48.60 13.34 -7.69
N GLY A 349 49.88 13.09 -7.59
CA GLY A 349 50.40 12.37 -6.44
C GLY A 349 51.89 12.13 -6.49
N GLY A 350 52.32 11.04 -5.91
CA GLY A 350 53.70 10.66 -5.93
C GLY A 350 53.90 9.15 -6.09
N ALA A 351 54.92 8.79 -6.83
CA ALA A 351 55.31 7.41 -7.04
C ALA A 351 56.80 7.23 -6.76
N GLY A 352 57.18 6.08 -6.24
CA GLY A 352 58.57 5.79 -5.90
C GLY A 352 58.81 4.34 -5.51
N VAL A 353 60.09 4.01 -5.26
CA VAL A 353 60.49 2.64 -4.87
C VAL A 353 60.34 2.39 -3.36
N ASN A 354 60.26 3.46 -2.56
CA ASN A 354 60.02 3.43 -1.10
C ASN A 354 59.52 4.80 -0.62
N VAL A 355 59.16 4.89 0.66
CA VAL A 355 58.62 6.13 1.29
C VAL A 355 59.64 7.30 1.26
N GLY A 356 60.94 7.05 1.15
CA GLY A 356 61.99 8.08 1.10
C GLY A 356 62.40 8.50 -0.31
N ALA A 357 62.00 7.75 -1.36
CA ALA A 357 62.31 8.01 -2.76
C ALA A 357 61.06 8.26 -3.55
N PHE A 358 60.40 9.40 -3.25
CA PHE A 358 59.08 9.76 -3.77
C PHE A 358 59.23 10.87 -4.82
N SER A 359 58.75 10.62 -6.04
CA SER A 359 58.71 11.60 -7.11
C SER A 359 57.30 12.07 -7.38
N GLN A 360 57.10 13.35 -7.54
CA GLN A 360 55.84 13.94 -7.91
C GLN A 360 55.42 13.55 -9.33
N VAL A 361 54.23 13.05 -9.48
CA VAL A 361 53.69 12.64 -10.79
C VAL A 361 52.27 13.18 -10.96
N TYR A 362 51.92 13.55 -12.17
CA TYR A 362 50.56 13.97 -12.53
C TYR A 362 50.21 13.53 -13.94
N THR A 363 48.93 13.33 -14.17
CA THR A 363 48.38 13.14 -15.50
C THR A 363 47.10 13.97 -15.61
N VAL A 364 46.95 14.69 -16.72
CA VAL A 364 45.73 15.44 -17.04
C VAL A 364 45.34 15.15 -18.49
N GLY A 365 44.10 14.73 -18.71
CA GLY A 365 43.69 14.38 -20.05
C GLY A 365 42.19 14.35 -20.25
N GLY A 366 41.77 14.51 -21.51
CA GLY A 366 40.42 14.27 -21.98
C GLY A 366 40.35 13.01 -22.81
N GLN A 367 39.30 12.24 -22.69
CA GLN A 367 39.05 11.03 -23.47
C GLN A 367 37.71 11.14 -24.19
N VAL A 368 37.72 10.91 -25.50
CA VAL A 368 36.50 10.73 -26.32
C VAL A 368 36.34 9.25 -26.60
N SER A 369 35.16 8.70 -26.28
CA SER A 369 34.80 7.32 -26.56
C SER A 369 33.58 7.27 -27.47
N LEU A 370 33.68 6.55 -28.59
CA LEU A 370 32.59 6.33 -29.56
C LEU A 370 32.55 4.82 -29.88
N PRO A 371 31.48 4.11 -29.52
CA PRO A 371 31.35 2.71 -29.87
C PRO A 371 31.01 2.57 -31.37
N LEU A 372 31.91 1.94 -32.14
CA LEU A 372 31.72 1.70 -33.59
C LEU A 372 30.94 0.41 -33.86
N TYR A 373 31.24 -0.64 -33.12
CA TYR A 373 30.57 -1.95 -33.23
C TYR A 373 30.49 -2.63 -31.87
N THR A 374 29.30 -3.10 -31.51
CA THR A 374 29.01 -3.67 -30.18
C THR A 374 28.34 -5.04 -30.26
N GLY A 375 28.46 -5.75 -31.40
CA GLY A 375 27.85 -7.09 -31.56
C GLY A 375 26.31 -7.11 -31.46
N GLY A 376 25.63 -5.97 -31.70
CA GLY A 376 24.17 -5.86 -31.59
C GLY A 376 23.65 -5.47 -30.20
N ARG A 377 24.50 -5.39 -29.16
CA ARG A 377 24.09 -5.08 -27.78
C ARG A 377 23.28 -3.79 -27.68
N ILE A 378 23.78 -2.67 -28.22
CA ILE A 378 23.09 -1.37 -28.17
C ILE A 378 21.71 -1.42 -28.85
N ARG A 379 21.58 -2.23 -29.92
CA ARG A 379 20.28 -2.41 -30.57
C ARG A 379 19.31 -3.15 -29.67
N ALA A 380 19.75 -4.22 -29.03
CA ALA A 380 18.94 -4.99 -28.09
C ALA A 380 18.51 -4.15 -26.89
N ASP A 381 19.40 -3.31 -26.32
CA ASP A 381 19.09 -2.39 -25.22
C ASP A 381 18.00 -1.36 -25.65
N ILE A 382 18.09 -0.84 -26.87
CA ILE A 382 17.09 0.11 -27.43
C ILE A 382 15.74 -0.61 -27.62
N ASP A 383 15.74 -1.81 -28.21
CA ASP A 383 14.52 -2.60 -28.47
C ASP A 383 13.82 -2.96 -27.15
N GLN A 384 14.58 -3.31 -26.11
CA GLN A 384 14.07 -3.55 -24.77
C GLN A 384 13.45 -2.28 -24.15
N ALA A 385 14.13 -1.14 -24.25
CA ALA A 385 13.62 0.13 -23.73
C ALA A 385 12.38 0.57 -24.50
N GLN A 386 12.31 0.34 -25.82
CA GLN A 386 11.12 0.63 -26.64
C GLN A 386 9.93 -0.24 -26.20
N SER A 387 10.14 -1.52 -25.97
CA SER A 387 9.10 -2.43 -25.51
C SER A 387 8.58 -2.03 -24.12
N ASN A 388 9.48 -1.58 -23.22
CA ASN A 388 9.09 -1.06 -21.91
C ASN A 388 8.24 0.22 -22.05
N LEU A 389 8.62 1.15 -22.94
CA LEU A 389 7.82 2.36 -23.19
C LEU A 389 6.42 2.01 -23.70
N THR A 390 6.30 1.12 -24.68
CA THR A 390 5.01 0.68 -25.22
C THR A 390 4.13 0.06 -24.12
N ARG A 391 4.72 -0.77 -23.24
CA ARG A 391 4.01 -1.33 -22.09
C ARG A 391 3.51 -0.23 -21.15
N ARG A 392 4.35 0.76 -20.78
CA ARG A 392 3.94 1.85 -19.88
C ARG A 392 2.85 2.73 -20.49
N GLN A 393 2.85 2.90 -21.80
CA GLN A 393 1.78 3.62 -22.50
C GLN A 393 0.45 2.86 -22.43
N ALA A 394 0.47 1.55 -22.68
CA ALA A 394 -0.71 0.70 -22.55
C ALA A 394 -1.25 0.66 -21.10
N GLU A 395 -0.37 0.57 -20.10
CA GLU A 395 -0.73 0.64 -18.66
C GLU A 395 -1.40 1.99 -18.32
N TYR A 396 -0.93 3.08 -18.90
CA TYR A 396 -1.51 4.42 -18.70
C TYR A 396 -2.90 4.53 -19.33
N GLU A 397 -3.09 4.03 -20.55
CA GLU A 397 -4.39 4.01 -21.24
C GLU A 397 -5.42 3.12 -20.53
N ASP A 398 -5.00 1.94 -20.05
CA ASP A 398 -5.85 1.07 -19.23
C ASP A 398 -6.27 1.76 -17.93
N LEU A 399 -5.34 2.42 -17.25
CA LEU A 399 -5.64 3.16 -16.02
C LEU A 399 -6.65 4.29 -16.26
N GLU A 400 -6.56 5.01 -17.39
CA GLU A 400 -7.56 6.04 -17.74
C GLU A 400 -8.98 5.43 -17.86
N GLY A 401 -9.09 4.29 -18.54
CA GLY A 401 -10.34 3.54 -18.64
C GLY A 401 -10.87 3.08 -17.27
N ARG A 402 -9.97 2.55 -16.44
CA ARG A 402 -10.29 2.09 -15.09
C ARG A 402 -10.76 3.22 -14.19
N ILE A 403 -10.15 4.40 -14.26
CA ILE A 403 -10.56 5.57 -13.48
C ILE A 403 -12.01 5.97 -13.81
N VAL A 404 -12.36 5.99 -15.09
CA VAL A 404 -13.75 6.28 -15.51
C VAL A 404 -14.71 5.21 -14.98
N TYR A 405 -14.31 3.95 -15.03
CA TYR A 405 -15.10 2.83 -14.49
C TYR A 405 -15.28 2.97 -12.97
N ASP A 406 -14.20 3.20 -12.21
CA ASP A 406 -14.24 3.34 -10.75
C ASP A 406 -15.19 4.47 -10.31
N VAL A 407 -15.09 5.64 -10.96
CA VAL A 407 -15.96 6.78 -10.65
C VAL A 407 -17.41 6.46 -10.95
N ARG A 408 -17.71 5.79 -12.08
CA ARG A 408 -19.09 5.40 -12.44
C ARG A 408 -19.67 4.40 -11.45
N VAL A 409 -18.92 3.39 -11.09
CA VAL A 409 -19.36 2.40 -10.09
C VAL A 409 -19.65 3.08 -8.77
N ALA A 410 -18.69 3.88 -8.25
CA ALA A 410 -18.88 4.59 -6.99
C ALA A 410 -20.07 5.57 -7.03
N TRP A 411 -20.32 6.21 -8.19
CA TRP A 411 -21.48 7.08 -8.39
C TRP A 411 -22.79 6.32 -8.34
N LEU A 412 -22.88 5.17 -9.04
CA LEU A 412 -24.08 4.32 -9.03
C LEU A 412 -24.35 3.76 -7.62
N ASP A 413 -23.30 3.30 -6.92
CA ASP A 413 -23.42 2.79 -5.55
C ASP A 413 -23.89 3.88 -4.59
N MET A 414 -23.40 5.11 -4.75
CA MET A 414 -23.86 6.25 -3.95
C MET A 414 -25.34 6.55 -4.20
N GLN A 415 -25.82 6.60 -5.46
CA GLN A 415 -27.22 6.84 -5.78
C GLN A 415 -28.15 5.73 -5.26
N ALA A 416 -27.72 4.47 -5.42
CA ALA A 416 -28.48 3.33 -4.93
C ALA A 416 -28.59 3.35 -3.39
N SER A 417 -27.46 3.65 -2.72
CA SER A 417 -27.40 3.73 -1.25
C SER A 417 -28.22 4.90 -0.71
N ASP A 418 -28.21 6.07 -1.37
CA ASP A 418 -29.06 7.23 -1.06
C ASP A 418 -30.54 6.86 -1.07
N SER A 419 -30.97 6.22 -2.16
CA SER A 419 -32.36 5.75 -2.26
C SER A 419 -32.71 4.72 -1.18
N SER A 420 -31.77 3.82 -0.87
CA SER A 420 -31.96 2.79 0.15
C SER A 420 -32.10 3.36 1.56
N VAL A 421 -31.34 4.41 1.91
CA VAL A 421 -31.49 5.09 3.21
C VAL A 421 -32.88 5.71 3.36
N LYS A 422 -33.35 6.44 2.35
CA LYS A 422 -34.69 7.10 2.36
C LYS A 422 -35.81 6.08 2.55
N VAL A 423 -35.73 4.95 1.85
CA VAL A 423 -36.70 3.86 2.00
C VAL A 423 -36.60 3.19 3.38
N ALA A 424 -35.41 2.90 3.84
CA ALA A 424 -35.19 2.25 5.14
C ALA A 424 -35.65 3.13 6.31
N GLU A 425 -35.45 4.44 6.24
CA GLU A 425 -35.95 5.42 7.23
C GLU A 425 -37.45 5.42 7.31
N SER A 426 -38.12 5.47 6.12
CA SER A 426 -39.59 5.39 6.05
C SER A 426 -40.10 4.07 6.61
N ASN A 427 -39.50 2.93 6.25
CA ASN A 427 -39.87 1.62 6.74
C ASN A 427 -39.71 1.52 8.26
N ARG A 428 -38.62 2.03 8.83
CA ARG A 428 -38.42 2.08 10.28
C ARG A 428 -39.55 2.84 10.98
N ALA A 429 -39.88 4.05 10.49
CA ALA A 429 -40.95 4.84 11.08
C ALA A 429 -42.34 4.18 10.97
N LEU A 430 -42.58 3.37 9.92
CA LEU A 430 -43.81 2.58 9.76
C LEU A 430 -43.86 1.39 10.71
N ALA A 431 -42.72 0.67 10.85
CA ALA A 431 -42.63 -0.49 11.75
C ALA A 431 -42.81 -0.08 13.22
N ASP A 432 -42.18 1.03 13.66
CA ASP A 432 -42.36 1.58 15.01
C ASP A 432 -43.81 1.90 15.31
N ARG A 433 -44.52 2.52 14.37
CA ARG A 433 -45.96 2.81 14.51
C ARG A 433 -46.83 1.53 14.55
N ALA A 434 -46.46 0.52 13.71
CA ALA A 434 -47.17 -0.75 13.71
C ALA A 434 -47.01 -1.49 15.03
N LEU A 435 -45.81 -1.47 15.62
CA LEU A 435 -45.55 -2.05 16.92
C LEU A 435 -46.39 -1.39 18.01
N THR A 436 -46.37 -0.06 18.09
CA THR A 436 -47.18 0.69 19.07
C THR A 436 -48.65 0.32 18.95
N GLN A 437 -49.20 0.27 17.74
CA GLN A 437 -50.58 -0.08 17.50
C GLN A 437 -50.87 -1.55 17.86
N SER A 438 -49.98 -2.48 17.59
CA SER A 438 -50.15 -3.90 17.93
C SER A 438 -50.13 -4.11 19.45
N GLN A 439 -49.24 -3.40 20.18
CA GLN A 439 -49.19 -3.41 21.64
C GLN A 439 -50.48 -2.86 22.26
N ASP A 440 -51.01 -1.71 21.77
CA ASP A 440 -52.26 -1.13 22.24
C ASP A 440 -53.44 -2.10 22.02
N ARG A 441 -53.53 -2.75 20.87
CA ARG A 441 -54.58 -3.74 20.56
C ARG A 441 -54.48 -4.99 21.44
N TYR A 442 -53.26 -5.46 21.72
CA TYR A 442 -53.02 -6.58 22.63
C TYR A 442 -53.41 -6.24 24.08
N LEU A 443 -53.02 -5.08 24.56
CA LEU A 443 -53.37 -4.63 25.94
C LEU A 443 -54.91 -4.47 26.11
N ASN A 444 -55.64 -4.05 25.07
CA ASN A 444 -57.10 -3.93 25.08
C ASN A 444 -57.82 -5.24 24.76
N GLY A 445 -57.10 -6.38 24.62
CA GLY A 445 -57.70 -7.68 24.37
C GLY A 445 -58.26 -7.88 22.95
N VAL A 446 -57.93 -7.01 22.01
CA VAL A 446 -58.45 -7.02 20.59
C VAL A 446 -57.51 -7.83 19.68
N ALA A 447 -56.24 -8.00 20.05
CA ALA A 447 -55.24 -8.78 19.33
C ALA A 447 -54.59 -9.84 20.21
N ASN A 448 -53.98 -10.87 19.59
CA ASN A 448 -53.20 -11.88 20.28
C ASN A 448 -51.72 -11.47 20.34
N TYR A 449 -50.95 -12.12 21.26
CA TYR A 449 -49.53 -11.87 21.43
C TYR A 449 -48.70 -12.08 20.14
N LEU A 450 -49.11 -12.96 19.23
CA LEU A 450 -48.42 -13.22 17.98
C LEU A 450 -48.38 -11.98 17.04
N GLU A 451 -49.42 -11.12 17.12
CA GLU A 451 -49.46 -9.84 16.36
C GLU A 451 -48.35 -8.89 16.87
N VAL A 452 -48.18 -8.81 18.19
CA VAL A 452 -47.09 -8.00 18.80
C VAL A 452 -45.71 -8.55 18.45
N LEU A 453 -45.52 -9.88 18.55
CA LEU A 453 -44.25 -10.54 18.23
C LEU A 453 -43.82 -10.25 16.77
N ARG A 454 -44.76 -10.37 15.82
CA ARG A 454 -44.48 -10.05 14.40
C ARG A 454 -44.15 -8.57 14.18
N ALA A 455 -44.76 -7.68 14.93
CA ALA A 455 -44.46 -6.26 14.86
C ALA A 455 -43.05 -5.95 15.46
N GLU A 456 -42.64 -6.62 16.53
CA GLU A 456 -41.31 -6.54 17.10
C GLU A 456 -40.22 -7.05 16.13
N GLU A 457 -40.47 -8.20 15.48
CA GLU A 457 -39.58 -8.71 14.43
C GLU A 457 -39.44 -7.70 13.27
N ALA A 458 -40.55 -7.08 12.84
CA ALA A 458 -40.53 -6.05 11.77
C ALA A 458 -39.74 -4.80 12.19
N VAL A 459 -39.84 -4.34 13.46
CA VAL A 459 -39.07 -3.22 13.97
C VAL A 459 -37.58 -3.58 14.02
N THR A 460 -37.27 -4.79 14.45
CA THR A 460 -35.87 -5.28 14.49
C THR A 460 -35.23 -5.31 13.11
N GLU A 461 -35.95 -5.85 12.12
CA GLU A 461 -35.49 -5.90 10.72
C GLU A 461 -35.35 -4.50 10.13
N ALA A 462 -36.36 -3.62 10.34
CA ALA A 462 -36.34 -2.26 9.83
C ALA A 462 -35.20 -1.42 10.43
N ALA A 463 -34.93 -1.56 11.73
CA ALA A 463 -33.82 -0.87 12.40
C ALA A 463 -32.46 -1.34 11.87
N GLU A 464 -32.24 -2.64 11.72
CA GLU A 464 -31.02 -3.21 11.16
C GLU A 464 -30.81 -2.78 9.69
N ASN A 465 -31.88 -2.78 8.89
CA ASN A 465 -31.83 -2.30 7.50
C ASN A 465 -31.50 -0.82 7.42
N TYR A 466 -32.01 0.02 8.33
CA TYR A 466 -31.68 1.45 8.36
C TYR A 466 -30.19 1.65 8.71
N ILE A 467 -29.68 1.01 9.78
CA ILE A 467 -28.26 1.10 10.16
C ILE A 467 -27.36 0.65 9.02
N ARG A 468 -27.70 -0.46 8.36
CA ARG A 468 -26.94 -0.99 7.22
C ARG A 468 -26.95 -0.05 6.03
N SER A 469 -28.12 0.51 5.67
CA SER A 469 -28.26 1.44 4.55
C SER A 469 -27.48 2.73 4.80
N LEU A 470 -27.54 3.27 6.03
CA LEU A 470 -26.81 4.47 6.42
C LEU A 470 -25.28 4.25 6.39
N TYR A 471 -24.82 3.10 6.87
CA TYR A 471 -23.42 2.70 6.77
C TYR A 471 -22.97 2.60 5.30
N SER A 472 -23.75 1.87 4.47
CA SER A 472 -23.43 1.70 3.04
C SER A 472 -23.38 3.03 2.30
N PHE A 473 -24.28 3.95 2.59
CA PHE A 473 -24.31 5.29 1.99
C PHE A 473 -23.04 6.10 2.36
N ASN A 474 -22.66 6.12 3.64
CA ASN A 474 -21.47 6.85 4.08
C ASN A 474 -20.17 6.23 3.52
N VAL A 475 -20.11 4.91 3.40
CA VAL A 475 -18.97 4.22 2.75
C VAL A 475 -18.94 4.51 1.25
N ALA A 476 -20.09 4.53 0.56
CA ALA A 476 -20.18 4.87 -0.86
C ALA A 476 -19.74 6.32 -1.13
N LYS A 477 -20.08 7.27 -0.25
CA LYS A 477 -19.54 8.65 -0.31
C LYS A 477 -18.01 8.67 -0.23
N MET A 478 -17.43 7.93 0.70
CA MET A 478 -15.97 7.84 0.83
C MET A 478 -15.33 7.14 -0.37
N ALA A 479 -15.98 6.11 -0.92
CA ALA A 479 -15.52 5.42 -2.12
C ALA A 479 -15.52 6.37 -3.33
N LEU A 480 -16.55 7.22 -3.46
CA LEU A 480 -16.62 8.24 -4.51
C LEU A 480 -15.51 9.30 -4.34
N ALA A 481 -15.29 9.82 -3.13
CA ALA A 481 -14.17 10.74 -2.85
C ALA A 481 -12.82 10.12 -3.19
N ARG A 482 -12.61 8.84 -2.86
CA ARG A 482 -11.40 8.08 -3.25
C ARG A 482 -11.31 7.92 -4.77
N ALA A 483 -12.42 7.60 -5.44
CA ALA A 483 -12.45 7.45 -6.90
C ALA A 483 -12.16 8.77 -7.63
N MET A 484 -12.52 9.92 -7.03
CA MET A 484 -12.19 11.25 -7.53
C MET A 484 -10.76 11.68 -7.21
N GLY A 485 -10.05 11.00 -6.28
CA GLY A 485 -8.71 11.38 -5.84
C GLY A 485 -8.68 12.58 -4.89
N SER A 486 -9.75 12.77 -4.13
CA SER A 486 -9.94 13.87 -3.19
C SER A 486 -10.33 13.40 -1.77
N ALA A 487 -10.03 12.13 -1.44
CA ALA A 487 -10.46 11.52 -0.18
C ALA A 487 -9.96 12.32 1.04
N GLU A 488 -8.72 12.79 1.03
CA GLU A 488 -8.16 13.55 2.17
C GLU A 488 -8.79 14.95 2.32
N SER A 489 -9.10 15.63 1.20
CA SER A 489 -9.64 17.01 1.22
C SER A 489 -11.14 17.05 1.44
N GLU A 490 -11.90 16.12 0.89
CA GLU A 490 -13.37 16.16 0.92
C GLU A 490 -14.00 15.48 2.15
N ILE A 491 -13.23 14.69 2.91
CA ILE A 491 -13.79 14.07 4.13
C ILE A 491 -14.30 15.12 5.11
N GLN A 492 -13.64 16.26 5.26
CA GLN A 492 -14.10 17.34 6.11
C GLN A 492 -15.42 17.95 5.63
N ASP A 493 -15.63 18.02 4.30
CA ASP A 493 -16.84 18.55 3.71
C ASP A 493 -17.99 17.52 3.74
N PHE A 494 -17.71 16.24 3.50
CA PHE A 494 -18.72 15.18 3.49
C PHE A 494 -19.23 14.79 4.88
N PHE A 495 -18.41 14.88 5.91
CA PHE A 495 -18.78 14.49 7.28
C PHE A 495 -18.90 15.69 8.25
N GLY A 496 -18.57 16.91 7.78
CA GLY A 496 -18.95 18.19 8.40
C GLY A 496 -18.56 18.33 9.85
N GLY A 497 -17.28 18.36 10.16
CA GLY A 497 -16.82 18.93 11.41
C GLY A 497 -16.77 20.47 11.29
N LYS A 498 -17.69 21.18 11.96
CA LYS A 498 -17.46 22.56 12.37
C LYS A 498 -16.60 22.56 13.61
#